data_af6895f4ae8ca321860f22cf3be10660
#
_entry.id   af6895f4ae8ca321860f22cf3be10660
#
_cell.length_a   1.000
_cell.length_b   1.000
_cell.length_c   1.000
_cell.angle_alpha   90.00
_cell.angle_beta   90.00
_cell.angle_gamma   90.00
#
_symmetry.space_group_name_H-M   'P 1'
#
loop_
_entity.id
_entity.type
_entity.pdbx_description
1 polymer ?
#
loop_
_entity_poly.entity_id
_entity_poly.type
_entity_poly.pdbx_seq_one_letter_code
_entity_poly.pdbx_strand_id
1 'polypeptide(L)'
;MAWYSKFRSLFGQSPIHEAAGRGRRSMAWMPGNPGAVAAMLATSNELRVKSRDLVRRNAWANAGIEAFVSNAVGTGIKPQSMAKDETFRADVQALWRDWTEQADATAQTDFYGLQALATRAMCEGGECLIRLRPRRPEDGLSVPLQLQLLEAEHLPLNLNTELPSGNVVRSGIEFDAMGRRVAYHLYRSHPEDGRLAPMSGQGGFDTVRVDAREIIHLYRVLRPGQIRGEPWLARALVKLNELDQYDDAELVRKKTAAMFAGFITRLSPEDSLLGEGIANDAGIALAGMEPGTMQILEPGEDVKFSDPADVGGSYAEFLRAQFRAVAAAIGVTYEQLTGDLSGVNYSSIRAGMLEFRRRTEAIQHAVLVHQLCRPVWNAWLDQAVLARALTVPGYARRRTEYTACKWIPQGWQWVDPEKEFKAMLLAIRAGLMSRSEAISAFGYDAEDVDREIAADNQRADELGLIFDSDPRRTSKDGGSAEPNAQATDSNQSSA
;
A
#
# COMPACT_ATOMS: atom_id res chain seq x y z
N MET A 1 -7.66 -51.55 41.10
CA MET A 1 -6.94 -50.64 40.16
C MET A 1 -7.32 -50.79 38.68
N ALA A 2 -7.95 -51.85 38.26
CA ALA A 2 -8.34 -52.05 36.85
C ALA A 2 -9.60 -51.28 36.37
N TRP A 3 -10.39 -50.74 37.32
CA TRP A 3 -11.61 -50.00 36.97
C TRP A 3 -11.35 -48.54 36.60
N TYR A 4 -10.27 -47.93 37.12
CA TYR A 4 -9.83 -46.55 36.83
C TYR A 4 -9.19 -46.41 35.44
N SER A 5 -8.64 -47.49 34.87
CA SER A 5 -8.03 -47.44 33.53
C SER A 5 -9.06 -47.50 32.42
N LYS A 6 -10.22 -48.18 32.64
CA LYS A 6 -11.32 -48.24 31.66
C LYS A 6 -12.13 -46.94 31.59
N PHE A 7 -12.15 -46.13 32.65
CA PHE A 7 -12.86 -44.85 32.65
C PHE A 7 -12.07 -43.76 31.87
N ARG A 8 -10.76 -43.89 31.77
CA ARG A 8 -9.91 -42.98 30.99
C ARG A 8 -10.02 -43.18 29.48
N SER A 9 -10.43 -44.36 29.01
CA SER A 9 -10.60 -44.65 27.59
C SER A 9 -11.97 -44.20 27.02
N LEU A 10 -12.92 -43.83 27.88
CA LEU A 10 -14.24 -43.30 27.50
C LEU A 10 -14.27 -41.75 27.38
N PHE A 11 -13.26 -41.07 27.94
CA PHE A 11 -13.11 -39.60 27.78
C PHE A 11 -11.89 -39.26 26.93
N GLY A 12 -12.12 -39.23 25.64
CA GLY A 12 -11.35 -38.57 24.63
C GLY A 12 -9.83 -38.76 24.67
N GLN A 13 -9.27 -39.33 23.63
CA GLN A 13 -7.83 -39.20 23.33
C GLN A 13 -7.40 -37.73 23.53
N SER A 14 -6.36 -37.51 24.31
CA SER A 14 -5.74 -36.18 24.41
C SER A 14 -5.49 -35.70 22.98
N PRO A 15 -5.96 -34.50 22.61
CA PRO A 15 -5.79 -34.01 21.23
C PRO A 15 -4.30 -34.01 20.93
N ILE A 16 -3.95 -34.53 19.75
CA ILE A 16 -2.56 -34.59 19.25
C ILE A 16 -1.91 -33.18 19.26
N HIS A 17 -2.73 -32.14 19.10
CA HIS A 17 -2.31 -30.74 19.18
C HIS A 17 -2.85 -30.09 20.47
N GLU A 18 -1.98 -29.54 21.29
CA GLU A 18 -2.34 -28.82 22.53
C GLU A 18 -3.37 -27.71 22.27
N ALA A 19 -3.26 -26.99 21.15
CA ALA A 19 -4.17 -25.93 20.76
C ALA A 19 -5.62 -26.40 20.50
N ALA A 20 -5.82 -27.67 20.16
CA ALA A 20 -7.15 -28.26 19.98
C ALA A 20 -7.72 -28.83 21.31
N GLY A 21 -6.94 -28.83 22.38
CA GLY A 21 -7.32 -29.30 23.70
C GLY A 21 -8.00 -28.20 24.54
N ARG A 22 -8.70 -28.64 25.58
CA ARG A 22 -9.29 -27.79 26.62
C ARG A 22 -8.39 -27.71 27.86
N GLY A 23 -7.06 -27.70 27.67
CA GLY A 23 -6.08 -27.57 28.75
C GLY A 23 -6.08 -26.17 29.37
N ARG A 24 -5.37 -25.98 30.51
CA ARG A 24 -5.32 -24.69 31.23
C ARG A 24 -4.93 -23.51 30.33
N ARG A 25 -4.04 -23.71 29.33
CA ARG A 25 -3.53 -22.67 28.42
C ARG A 25 -4.52 -22.34 27.30
N SER A 26 -5.39 -23.26 26.88
CA SER A 26 -6.34 -23.12 25.78
C SER A 26 -7.79 -22.93 26.24
N MET A 27 -8.10 -23.13 27.52
CA MET A 27 -9.46 -23.13 28.07
C MET A 27 -10.19 -21.78 27.90
N ALA A 28 -9.48 -20.67 27.99
CA ALA A 28 -10.04 -19.33 27.81
C ALA A 28 -10.02 -18.88 26.32
N TRP A 29 -9.36 -19.64 25.44
CA TRP A 29 -9.28 -19.32 24.02
C TRP A 29 -10.38 -20.09 23.26
N MET A 30 -11.55 -19.47 23.18
CA MET A 30 -12.74 -20.01 22.51
C MET A 30 -13.10 -19.15 21.27
N PRO A 31 -12.34 -19.22 20.17
CA PRO A 31 -12.64 -18.48 18.97
C PRO A 31 -13.91 -19.01 18.31
N GLY A 32 -14.76 -18.11 17.80
CA GLY A 32 -15.83 -18.49 16.89
C GLY A 32 -15.26 -19.03 15.57
N ASN A 33 -16.05 -19.81 14.85
CA ASN A 33 -15.71 -20.30 13.51
C ASN A 33 -16.70 -19.77 12.44
N PRO A 34 -16.79 -18.44 12.23
CA PRO A 34 -17.65 -17.88 11.19
C PRO A 34 -17.06 -18.13 9.80
N GLY A 35 -17.94 -18.29 8.80
CA GLY A 35 -17.53 -18.28 7.39
C GLY A 35 -16.86 -16.93 7.02
N ALA A 36 -16.11 -16.90 5.92
CA ALA A 36 -15.34 -15.73 5.50
C ALA A 36 -16.20 -14.45 5.38
N VAL A 37 -17.42 -14.57 4.86
CA VAL A 37 -18.36 -13.45 4.70
C VAL A 37 -18.89 -12.99 6.05
N ALA A 38 -19.34 -13.89 6.90
CA ALA A 38 -19.93 -13.56 8.21
C ALA A 38 -18.90 -12.93 9.15
N ALA A 39 -17.67 -13.43 9.17
CA ALA A 39 -16.58 -12.88 9.97
C ALA A 39 -16.27 -11.43 9.58
N MET A 40 -16.31 -11.14 8.28
CA MET A 40 -15.98 -9.84 7.75
C MET A 40 -17.12 -8.82 7.96
N LEU A 41 -18.34 -9.21 7.65
CA LEU A 41 -19.50 -8.30 7.76
C LEU A 41 -19.73 -7.78 9.17
N ALA A 42 -19.48 -8.62 10.18
CA ALA A 42 -19.66 -8.22 11.57
C ALA A 42 -18.75 -7.08 12.02
N THR A 43 -17.59 -6.88 11.37
CA THR A 43 -16.55 -5.96 11.85
C THR A 43 -16.08 -4.93 10.82
N SER A 44 -16.40 -5.11 9.53
CA SER A 44 -15.84 -4.32 8.42
C SER A 44 -16.03 -2.82 8.59
N ASN A 45 -17.22 -2.37 8.97
CA ASN A 45 -17.51 -0.94 9.09
C ASN A 45 -16.66 -0.29 10.19
N GLU A 46 -16.65 -0.91 11.38
CA GLU A 46 -15.85 -0.39 12.49
C GLU A 46 -14.33 -0.39 12.20
N LEU A 47 -13.83 -1.47 11.61
CA LEU A 47 -12.42 -1.56 11.23
C LEU A 47 -12.05 -0.47 10.24
N ARG A 48 -12.91 -0.19 9.27
CA ARG A 48 -12.70 0.86 8.26
C ARG A 48 -12.68 2.25 8.89
N VAL A 49 -13.67 2.60 9.70
CA VAL A 49 -13.74 3.89 10.40
C VAL A 49 -12.51 4.09 11.27
N LYS A 50 -12.14 3.10 12.10
CA LYS A 50 -10.95 3.15 12.96
C LYS A 50 -9.66 3.23 12.17
N SER A 51 -9.56 2.53 11.04
CA SER A 51 -8.40 2.56 10.16
C SER A 51 -8.18 3.95 9.56
N ARG A 52 -9.21 4.55 8.99
CA ARG A 52 -9.13 5.91 8.41
C ARG A 52 -8.85 6.97 9.47
N ASP A 53 -9.47 6.85 10.65
CA ASP A 53 -9.18 7.75 11.76
C ASP A 53 -7.71 7.70 12.16
N LEU A 54 -7.15 6.51 12.33
CA LEU A 54 -5.73 6.35 12.64
C LEU A 54 -4.82 6.87 11.52
N VAL A 55 -5.10 6.57 10.26
CA VAL A 55 -4.28 7.08 9.15
C VAL A 55 -4.27 8.61 9.12
N ARG A 56 -5.38 9.25 9.48
CA ARG A 56 -5.48 10.72 9.49
C ARG A 56 -4.73 11.36 10.65
N ARG A 57 -4.73 10.77 11.86
CA ARG A 57 -4.20 11.38 13.08
C ARG A 57 -2.88 10.79 13.57
N ASN A 58 -2.54 9.55 13.20
CA ASN A 58 -1.35 8.86 13.69
C ASN A 58 -0.29 8.78 12.59
N ALA A 59 0.86 9.37 12.84
CA ALA A 59 1.97 9.47 11.89
C ALA A 59 2.48 8.09 11.44
N TRP A 60 2.55 7.12 12.35
CA TRP A 60 3.05 5.78 12.07
C TRP A 60 2.09 4.98 11.21
N ALA A 61 0.77 5.12 11.44
CA ALA A 61 -0.25 4.49 10.61
C ALA A 61 -0.15 4.98 9.17
N ASN A 62 -0.05 6.30 8.97
CA ASN A 62 0.12 6.91 7.66
C ASN A 62 1.44 6.48 7.01
N ALA A 63 2.56 6.56 7.73
CA ALA A 63 3.89 6.19 7.22
C ALA A 63 3.93 4.73 6.72
N GLY A 64 3.29 3.79 7.43
CA GLY A 64 3.22 2.40 7.02
C GLY A 64 2.45 2.19 5.71
N ILE A 65 1.34 2.91 5.51
CA ILE A 65 0.58 2.87 4.25
C ILE A 65 1.36 3.53 3.11
N GLU A 66 1.93 4.72 3.34
CA GLU A 66 2.74 5.42 2.34
C GLU A 66 3.95 4.59 1.91
N ALA A 67 4.66 3.97 2.85
CA ALA A 67 5.77 3.09 2.54
C ALA A 67 5.36 1.92 1.65
N PHE A 68 4.16 1.35 1.86
CA PHE A 68 3.65 0.30 0.98
C PHE A 68 3.25 0.85 -0.40
N VAL A 69 2.45 1.91 -0.46
CA VAL A 69 1.91 2.47 -1.72
C VAL A 69 3.04 2.96 -2.63
N SER A 70 4.01 3.71 -2.08
CA SER A 70 5.15 4.24 -2.83
C SER A 70 6.05 3.14 -3.41
N ASN A 71 6.16 2.00 -2.73
CA ASN A 71 6.94 0.87 -3.24
C ASN A 71 6.12 -0.08 -4.14
N ALA A 72 4.81 -0.18 -3.94
CA ALA A 72 3.97 -1.08 -4.73
C ALA A 72 3.56 -0.45 -6.07
N VAL A 73 3.34 0.85 -6.11
CA VAL A 73 2.94 1.58 -7.32
C VAL A 73 4.04 2.51 -7.79
N GLY A 74 4.55 3.36 -6.90
CA GLY A 74 5.57 4.37 -7.21
C GLY A 74 5.13 5.27 -8.36
N THR A 75 5.90 5.28 -9.45
CA THR A 75 5.59 6.02 -10.68
C THR A 75 4.62 5.31 -11.62
N GLY A 76 3.97 4.24 -11.14
CA GLY A 76 2.95 3.48 -11.87
C GLY A 76 3.43 2.14 -12.41
N ILE A 77 2.48 1.22 -12.53
CA ILE A 77 2.65 -0.08 -13.20
C ILE A 77 2.27 0.11 -14.67
N LYS A 78 3.27 0.11 -15.54
CA LYS A 78 3.14 0.45 -16.96
C LYS A 78 2.88 -0.79 -17.81
N PRO A 79 1.98 -0.72 -18.82
CA PRO A 79 1.77 -1.79 -19.77
C PRO A 79 2.79 -1.74 -20.91
N GLN A 80 3.24 -2.89 -21.36
CA GLN A 80 3.97 -3.08 -22.63
C GLN A 80 3.18 -4.07 -23.47
N SER A 81 2.72 -3.65 -24.64
CA SER A 81 2.01 -4.52 -25.56
C SER A 81 2.89 -5.67 -26.03
N MET A 82 2.34 -6.87 -26.00
CA MET A 82 2.99 -8.10 -26.48
C MET A 82 2.38 -8.62 -27.79
N ALA A 83 1.64 -7.76 -28.50
CA ALA A 83 1.10 -8.10 -29.81
C ALA A 83 2.22 -8.39 -30.81
N LYS A 84 1.98 -9.28 -31.78
CA LYS A 84 3.01 -9.67 -32.77
C LYS A 84 3.31 -8.56 -33.78
N ASP A 85 2.32 -7.75 -34.08
CA ASP A 85 2.43 -6.63 -35.05
C ASP A 85 3.16 -5.46 -34.37
N GLU A 86 4.29 -5.09 -34.93
CA GLU A 86 5.16 -4.02 -34.42
C GLU A 86 4.52 -2.64 -34.58
N THR A 87 3.88 -2.38 -35.72
CA THR A 87 3.18 -1.12 -35.97
C THR A 87 2.05 -0.94 -34.96
N PHE A 88 1.27 -2.00 -34.71
CA PHE A 88 0.23 -1.98 -33.70
C PHE A 88 0.80 -1.73 -32.30
N ARG A 89 1.96 -2.33 -31.95
CA ARG A 89 2.58 -2.05 -30.63
C ARG A 89 2.93 -0.58 -30.47
N ALA A 90 3.52 0.03 -31.49
CA ALA A 90 3.89 1.45 -31.45
C ALA A 90 2.64 2.35 -31.32
N ASP A 91 1.62 2.09 -32.13
CA ASP A 91 0.38 2.89 -32.13
C ASP A 91 -0.36 2.77 -30.79
N VAL A 92 -0.49 1.55 -30.25
CA VAL A 92 -1.19 1.32 -28.98
C VAL A 92 -0.46 1.94 -27.81
N GLN A 93 0.88 1.91 -27.79
CA GLN A 93 1.68 2.55 -26.74
C GLN A 93 1.60 4.07 -26.81
N ALA A 94 1.60 4.66 -28.00
CA ALA A 94 1.43 6.11 -28.19
C ALA A 94 0.03 6.55 -27.68
N LEU A 95 -1.03 5.87 -28.15
CA LEU A 95 -2.40 6.18 -27.76
C LEU A 95 -2.64 5.96 -26.26
N TRP A 96 -2.01 4.95 -25.66
CA TRP A 96 -2.06 4.73 -24.20
C TRP A 96 -1.45 5.88 -23.42
N ARG A 97 -0.30 6.38 -23.82
CA ARG A 97 0.35 7.54 -23.18
C ARG A 97 -0.56 8.77 -23.21
N ASP A 98 -1.16 9.08 -24.35
CA ASP A 98 -2.09 10.21 -24.46
C ASP A 98 -3.33 10.03 -23.58
N TRP A 99 -3.87 8.81 -23.51
CA TRP A 99 -5.05 8.51 -22.71
C TRP A 99 -4.75 8.54 -21.20
N THR A 100 -3.56 8.16 -20.75
CA THR A 100 -3.24 8.14 -19.31
C THR A 100 -3.44 9.50 -18.66
N GLU A 101 -3.13 10.59 -19.35
CA GLU A 101 -3.33 11.97 -18.89
C GLU A 101 -4.82 12.36 -18.76
N GLN A 102 -5.70 11.64 -19.44
CA GLN A 102 -7.14 11.91 -19.51
C GLN A 102 -7.97 10.89 -18.74
N ALA A 103 -7.33 9.92 -18.10
CA ALA A 103 -7.97 8.73 -17.54
C ALA A 103 -8.89 9.04 -16.34
N ASP A 104 -8.59 10.07 -15.56
CA ASP A 104 -9.36 10.43 -14.37
C ASP A 104 -10.65 11.18 -14.73
N ALA A 105 -11.80 10.64 -14.27
CA ALA A 105 -13.11 11.28 -14.44
C ALA A 105 -13.25 12.61 -13.68
N THR A 106 -12.38 12.87 -12.70
CA THR A 106 -12.34 14.11 -11.91
C THR A 106 -11.23 15.07 -12.37
N ALA A 107 -10.40 14.65 -13.31
CA ALA A 107 -9.28 15.42 -13.88
C ALA A 107 -8.30 15.96 -12.83
N GLN A 108 -8.05 15.21 -11.76
CA GLN A 108 -7.11 15.60 -10.70
C GLN A 108 -5.74 14.94 -10.86
N THR A 109 -5.69 13.79 -11.50
CA THR A 109 -4.45 13.01 -11.66
C THR A 109 -4.47 12.18 -12.95
N ASP A 110 -3.32 11.61 -13.30
CA ASP A 110 -3.19 10.67 -14.40
C ASP A 110 -3.60 9.23 -14.00
N PHE A 111 -3.52 8.29 -14.92
CA PHE A 111 -3.82 6.87 -14.62
C PHE A 111 -2.91 6.29 -13.55
N TYR A 112 -1.66 6.69 -13.47
CA TYR A 112 -0.70 6.16 -12.50
C TYR A 112 -0.94 6.71 -11.10
N GLY A 113 -1.35 7.98 -11.00
CA GLY A 113 -1.86 8.55 -9.77
C GLY A 113 -3.15 7.88 -9.29
N LEU A 114 -4.06 7.50 -10.22
CA LEU A 114 -5.24 6.69 -9.89
C LEU A 114 -4.86 5.31 -9.35
N GLN A 115 -3.81 4.66 -9.87
CA GLN A 115 -3.30 3.40 -9.30
C GLN A 115 -2.84 3.57 -7.86
N ALA A 116 -2.10 4.65 -7.57
CA ALA A 116 -1.62 4.94 -6.21
C ALA A 116 -2.79 5.24 -5.27
N LEU A 117 -3.73 6.08 -5.70
CA LEU A 117 -4.91 6.45 -4.91
C LEU A 117 -5.81 5.24 -4.64
N ALA A 118 -6.05 4.38 -5.64
CA ALA A 118 -6.83 3.15 -5.47
C ALA A 118 -6.15 2.17 -4.52
N THR A 119 -4.82 2.04 -4.60
CA THR A 119 -4.03 1.20 -3.70
C THR A 119 -4.08 1.74 -2.27
N ARG A 120 -3.96 3.06 -2.09
CA ARG A 120 -4.10 3.72 -0.79
C ARG A 120 -5.49 3.48 -0.21
N ALA A 121 -6.55 3.72 -0.97
CA ALA A 121 -7.94 3.49 -0.54
C ALA A 121 -8.19 2.03 -0.16
N MET A 122 -7.62 1.07 -0.90
CA MET A 122 -7.65 -0.35 -0.55
C MET A 122 -6.94 -0.63 0.79
N CYS A 123 -5.79 -0.01 1.05
CA CYS A 123 -5.07 -0.20 2.31
C CYS A 123 -5.82 0.40 3.50
N GLU A 124 -6.34 1.60 3.36
CA GLU A 124 -7.06 2.33 4.40
C GLU A 124 -8.45 1.75 4.68
N GLY A 125 -9.25 1.60 3.62
CA GLY A 125 -10.66 1.20 3.70
C GLY A 125 -10.90 -0.30 3.54
N GLY A 126 -9.86 -1.06 3.17
CA GLY A 126 -9.93 -2.49 2.89
C GLY A 126 -10.22 -2.83 1.43
N GLU A 127 -10.90 -1.95 0.72
CA GLU A 127 -11.28 -2.12 -0.69
C GLU A 127 -11.47 -0.76 -1.37
N CYS A 128 -11.36 -0.76 -2.70
CA CYS A 128 -11.66 0.38 -3.54
C CYS A 128 -12.47 -0.10 -4.76
N LEU A 129 -13.44 0.70 -5.17
CA LEU A 129 -14.22 0.44 -6.37
C LEU A 129 -13.79 1.41 -7.45
N ILE A 130 -13.51 0.90 -8.65
CA ILE A 130 -13.18 1.72 -9.80
C ILE A 130 -14.27 1.51 -10.84
N ARG A 131 -15.01 2.57 -11.14
CA ARG A 131 -16.04 2.54 -12.17
C ARG A 131 -15.47 2.93 -13.51
N LEU A 132 -15.62 2.06 -14.48
CA LEU A 132 -15.36 2.34 -15.88
C LEU A 132 -16.48 3.24 -16.41
N ARG A 133 -16.14 4.41 -16.93
CA ARG A 133 -17.08 5.44 -17.39
C ARG A 133 -16.91 5.64 -18.91
N PRO A 134 -17.62 4.87 -19.75
CA PRO A 134 -17.66 5.18 -21.18
C PRO A 134 -18.11 6.62 -21.39
N ARG A 135 -17.42 7.34 -22.25
CA ARG A 135 -17.69 8.72 -22.62
C ARG A 135 -18.19 8.81 -24.04
N ARG A 136 -18.71 9.97 -24.40
CA ARG A 136 -19.14 10.22 -25.79
C ARG A 136 -17.95 10.65 -26.64
N PRO A 137 -17.94 10.36 -27.94
CA PRO A 137 -16.89 10.85 -28.83
C PRO A 137 -16.76 12.37 -28.83
N GLU A 138 -17.86 13.09 -28.59
CA GLU A 138 -17.91 14.56 -28.52
C GLU A 138 -17.16 15.14 -27.32
N ASP A 139 -16.87 14.34 -26.29
CA ASP A 139 -16.12 14.78 -25.12
C ASP A 139 -14.62 15.02 -25.42
N GLY A 140 -14.17 14.69 -26.66
CA GLY A 140 -12.84 15.04 -27.17
C GLY A 140 -11.68 14.24 -26.55
N LEU A 141 -11.97 13.09 -25.93
CA LEU A 141 -10.94 12.20 -25.37
C LEU A 141 -10.27 11.36 -26.46
N SER A 142 -8.97 11.10 -26.32
CA SER A 142 -8.22 10.22 -27.22
C SER A 142 -8.84 8.81 -27.31
N VAL A 143 -9.32 8.28 -26.19
CA VAL A 143 -10.18 7.11 -26.10
C VAL A 143 -11.35 7.44 -25.16
N PRO A 144 -12.63 7.19 -25.56
CA PRO A 144 -13.80 7.62 -24.79
C PRO A 144 -14.07 6.73 -23.58
N LEU A 145 -13.13 6.67 -22.66
CA LEU A 145 -13.18 5.96 -21.39
C LEU A 145 -12.49 6.80 -20.31
N GLN A 146 -13.15 6.95 -19.18
CA GLN A 146 -12.55 7.49 -17.97
C GLN A 146 -12.81 6.57 -16.77
N LEU A 147 -12.03 6.73 -15.74
CA LEU A 147 -12.10 5.95 -14.50
C LEU A 147 -12.59 6.85 -13.36
N GLN A 148 -13.51 6.36 -12.57
CA GLN A 148 -14.00 7.01 -11.36
C GLN A 148 -13.71 6.13 -10.16
N LEU A 149 -12.88 6.60 -9.24
CA LEU A 149 -12.65 5.92 -7.97
C LEU A 149 -13.82 6.20 -7.04
N LEU A 150 -14.24 5.16 -6.34
CA LEU A 150 -15.30 5.20 -5.34
C LEU A 150 -14.81 4.49 -4.08
N GLU A 151 -15.07 5.10 -2.94
CA GLU A 151 -14.78 4.51 -1.64
C GLU A 151 -15.70 3.30 -1.36
N ALA A 152 -15.24 2.46 -0.47
CA ALA A 152 -15.90 1.21 -0.11
C ALA A 152 -17.34 1.41 0.41
N GLU A 153 -17.64 2.58 0.98
CA GLU A 153 -18.95 2.97 1.52
C GLU A 153 -20.01 3.13 0.45
N HIS A 154 -19.62 3.40 -0.80
CA HIS A 154 -20.60 3.41 -1.92
C HIS A 154 -21.26 2.05 -2.12
N LEU A 155 -20.66 0.96 -1.62
CA LEU A 155 -21.20 -0.39 -1.70
C LEU A 155 -21.78 -0.82 -0.35
N PRO A 156 -23.13 -0.82 -0.17
CA PRO A 156 -23.79 -1.06 1.11
C PRO A 156 -23.50 -2.46 1.66
N LEU A 157 -22.99 -2.53 2.88
CA LEU A 157 -22.71 -3.79 3.58
C LEU A 157 -23.96 -4.54 3.99
N ASN A 158 -25.03 -3.82 4.29
CA ASN A 158 -26.28 -4.36 4.82
C ASN A 158 -27.31 -4.73 3.75
N LEU A 159 -27.05 -4.48 2.47
CA LEU A 159 -27.95 -4.84 1.39
C LEU A 159 -27.79 -6.34 1.06
N ASN A 160 -28.71 -7.13 1.61
CA ASN A 160 -28.81 -8.57 1.37
C ASN A 160 -30.25 -8.91 1.01
N THR A 161 -30.49 -9.40 -0.21
CA THR A 161 -31.84 -9.73 -0.70
C THR A 161 -31.78 -10.73 -1.84
N GLU A 162 -32.86 -11.45 -2.05
CA GLU A 162 -33.08 -12.26 -3.23
C GLU A 162 -33.90 -11.46 -4.24
N LEU A 163 -33.47 -11.45 -5.48
CA LEU A 163 -34.15 -10.73 -6.55
C LEU A 163 -35.16 -11.64 -7.27
N PRO A 164 -36.21 -11.07 -7.86
CA PRO A 164 -37.18 -11.86 -8.67
C PRO A 164 -36.56 -12.63 -9.83
N SER A 165 -35.35 -12.21 -10.28
CA SER A 165 -34.56 -12.92 -11.31
C SER A 165 -33.91 -14.22 -10.82
N GLY A 166 -33.99 -14.56 -9.54
CA GLY A 166 -33.28 -15.66 -8.90
C GLY A 166 -31.82 -15.33 -8.52
N ASN A 167 -31.35 -14.12 -8.82
CA ASN A 167 -30.05 -13.67 -8.36
C ASN A 167 -30.11 -13.29 -6.87
N VAL A 168 -28.96 -13.41 -6.19
CA VAL A 168 -28.85 -13.09 -4.77
C VAL A 168 -27.92 -11.91 -4.59
N VAL A 169 -28.39 -10.87 -3.91
CA VAL A 169 -27.54 -9.74 -3.50
C VAL A 169 -26.97 -10.05 -2.11
N ARG A 170 -25.64 -9.95 -1.97
CA ARG A 170 -24.92 -10.10 -0.71
C ARG A 170 -23.99 -8.90 -0.54
N SER A 171 -24.21 -8.12 0.50
CA SER A 171 -23.39 -6.92 0.79
C SER A 171 -23.28 -5.97 -0.40
N GLY A 172 -24.39 -5.76 -1.11
CA GLY A 172 -24.46 -4.90 -2.28
C GLY A 172 -23.96 -5.50 -3.58
N ILE A 173 -23.42 -6.72 -3.59
CA ILE A 173 -22.96 -7.43 -4.77
C ILE A 173 -24.01 -8.47 -5.19
N GLU A 174 -24.43 -8.40 -6.45
CA GLU A 174 -25.39 -9.33 -7.05
C GLU A 174 -24.65 -10.53 -7.67
N PHE A 175 -25.08 -11.73 -7.29
CA PHE A 175 -24.56 -13.00 -7.79
C PHE A 175 -25.64 -13.76 -8.55
N ASP A 176 -25.26 -14.39 -9.64
CA ASP A 176 -26.13 -15.34 -10.35
C ASP A 176 -26.20 -16.69 -9.62
N ALA A 177 -27.02 -17.61 -10.17
CA ALA A 177 -27.18 -18.96 -9.64
C ALA A 177 -25.88 -19.78 -9.61
N MET A 178 -24.87 -19.40 -10.42
CA MET A 178 -23.55 -20.04 -10.45
C MET A 178 -22.55 -19.37 -9.53
N GLY A 179 -22.95 -18.33 -8.77
CA GLY A 179 -22.08 -17.57 -7.88
C GLY A 179 -21.18 -16.55 -8.58
N ARG A 180 -21.43 -16.20 -9.84
CA ARG A 180 -20.68 -15.16 -10.55
C ARG A 180 -21.25 -13.79 -10.22
N ARG A 181 -20.38 -12.79 -10.08
CA ARG A 181 -20.77 -11.40 -9.90
C ARG A 181 -21.35 -10.86 -11.19
N VAL A 182 -22.57 -10.36 -11.15
CA VAL A 182 -23.29 -9.84 -12.33
C VAL A 182 -23.59 -8.35 -12.23
N ALA A 183 -23.70 -7.81 -11.01
CA ALA A 183 -23.88 -6.37 -10.80
C ALA A 183 -23.43 -5.94 -9.39
N TYR A 184 -23.34 -4.62 -9.22
CA TYR A 184 -23.09 -3.94 -7.96
C TYR A 184 -24.20 -2.92 -7.72
N HIS A 185 -24.72 -2.88 -6.51
CA HIS A 185 -25.72 -1.90 -6.08
C HIS A 185 -25.02 -0.78 -5.32
N LEU A 186 -24.78 0.35 -5.97
CA LEU A 186 -23.96 1.44 -5.43
C LEU A 186 -24.83 2.63 -5.04
N TYR A 187 -24.50 3.27 -3.91
CA TYR A 187 -25.03 4.59 -3.58
C TYR A 187 -24.58 5.63 -4.62
N ARG A 188 -25.45 6.59 -4.93
CA ARG A 188 -25.15 7.68 -5.90
C ARG A 188 -24.10 8.65 -5.38
N SER A 189 -24.11 8.91 -4.08
CA SER A 189 -23.18 9.77 -3.34
C SER A 189 -22.66 9.01 -2.13
N HIS A 190 -21.55 9.48 -1.57
CA HIS A 190 -21.03 8.90 -0.33
C HIS A 190 -22.06 9.05 0.79
N PRO A 191 -22.40 7.98 1.53
CA PRO A 191 -23.50 8.03 2.52
C PRO A 191 -23.24 9.02 3.66
N GLU A 192 -21.98 9.28 4.02
CA GLU A 192 -21.62 10.23 5.08
C GLU A 192 -21.62 11.70 4.59
N ASP A 193 -21.61 11.94 3.27
CA ASP A 193 -21.68 13.29 2.69
C ASP A 193 -23.12 13.82 2.56
N GLY A 194 -24.08 13.17 3.18
CA GLY A 194 -25.52 13.45 3.06
C GLY A 194 -25.93 14.90 3.34
N ARG A 195 -25.09 15.69 4.02
CA ARG A 195 -25.30 17.14 4.21
C ARG A 195 -24.88 17.99 3.02
N LEU A 196 -24.03 17.46 2.13
CA LEU A 196 -23.51 18.12 0.94
C LEU A 196 -24.19 17.63 -0.34
N ALA A 197 -24.91 16.50 -0.27
CA ALA A 197 -25.68 16.01 -1.40
C ALA A 197 -26.80 17.02 -1.73
N PRO A 198 -27.04 17.37 -3.02
CA PRO A 198 -28.13 18.23 -3.39
C PRO A 198 -29.44 17.62 -2.84
N MET A 199 -30.23 18.42 -2.13
CA MET A 199 -31.56 18.05 -1.60
C MET A 199 -32.57 17.87 -2.73
N SER A 200 -32.23 17.07 -3.74
CA SER A 200 -33.25 16.53 -4.66
C SER A 200 -33.96 15.44 -3.91
N GLY A 201 -35.27 15.67 -3.59
CA GLY A 201 -36.13 14.93 -2.68
C GLY A 201 -36.30 13.42 -2.83
N GLN A 202 -35.30 12.73 -3.33
CA GLN A 202 -35.12 11.28 -3.31
C GLN A 202 -33.95 10.99 -2.40
N GLY A 203 -34.20 10.37 -1.27
CA GLY A 203 -33.24 10.08 -0.23
C GLY A 203 -31.94 9.51 -0.75
N GLY A 204 -30.79 10.04 -0.30
CA GLY A 204 -29.44 9.67 -0.71
C GLY A 204 -29.03 8.21 -0.46
N PHE A 205 -29.97 7.37 -0.04
CA PHE A 205 -29.80 5.94 0.22
C PHE A 205 -30.27 5.05 -0.94
N ASP A 206 -30.77 5.64 -2.04
CA ASP A 206 -31.12 4.85 -3.21
C ASP A 206 -29.90 4.31 -3.90
N THR A 207 -29.85 3.00 -4.08
CA THR A 207 -28.79 2.32 -4.81
C THR A 207 -29.11 2.25 -6.30
N VAL A 208 -28.07 2.39 -7.11
CA VAL A 208 -28.12 2.17 -8.54
C VAL A 208 -27.46 0.83 -8.84
N ARG A 209 -28.16 -0.02 -9.59
CA ARG A 209 -27.59 -1.25 -10.11
C ARG A 209 -26.64 -0.94 -11.27
N VAL A 210 -25.36 -1.32 -11.13
CA VAL A 210 -24.32 -1.16 -12.14
C VAL A 210 -23.81 -2.54 -12.56
N ASP A 211 -23.69 -2.77 -13.86
CA ASP A 211 -23.18 -4.07 -14.39
C ASP A 211 -21.77 -4.35 -13.85
N ALA A 212 -21.50 -5.60 -13.52
CA ALA A 212 -20.19 -5.98 -12.98
C ALA A 212 -19.04 -5.74 -13.96
N ARG A 213 -19.32 -5.66 -15.26
CA ARG A 213 -18.32 -5.31 -16.29
C ARG A 213 -17.87 -3.86 -16.24
N GLU A 214 -18.66 -2.99 -15.62
CA GLU A 214 -18.32 -1.58 -15.44
C GLU A 214 -17.63 -1.29 -14.10
N ILE A 215 -17.46 -2.31 -13.24
CA ILE A 215 -16.89 -2.15 -11.91
C ILE A 215 -15.66 -3.04 -11.72
N ILE A 216 -14.56 -2.43 -11.39
CA ILE A 216 -13.37 -3.09 -10.88
C ILE A 216 -13.44 -3.01 -9.36
N HIS A 217 -13.45 -4.15 -8.68
CA HIS A 217 -13.50 -4.23 -7.23
C HIS A 217 -12.12 -4.67 -6.70
N LEU A 218 -11.33 -3.71 -6.28
CA LEU A 218 -9.95 -3.89 -5.83
C LEU A 218 -9.93 -4.18 -4.33
N TYR A 219 -9.49 -5.37 -3.92
CA TYR A 219 -9.26 -5.74 -2.53
C TYR A 219 -8.37 -6.97 -2.42
N ARG A 220 -7.78 -7.15 -1.25
CA ARG A 220 -6.94 -8.32 -0.97
C ARG A 220 -7.80 -9.50 -0.50
N VAL A 221 -7.74 -10.62 -1.23
CA VAL A 221 -8.39 -11.87 -0.84
C VAL A 221 -7.48 -12.61 0.13
N LEU A 222 -7.95 -12.79 1.37
CA LEU A 222 -7.22 -13.48 2.46
C LEU A 222 -7.80 -14.88 2.75
N ARG A 223 -9.07 -15.12 2.42
CA ARG A 223 -9.76 -16.39 2.62
C ARG A 223 -10.60 -16.74 1.38
N PRO A 224 -10.66 -18.04 0.99
CA PRO A 224 -11.61 -18.47 -0.04
C PRO A 224 -13.05 -18.09 0.34
N GLY A 225 -13.82 -17.63 -0.65
CA GLY A 225 -15.20 -17.16 -0.45
C GLY A 225 -15.35 -15.75 0.09
N GLN A 226 -14.28 -15.02 0.33
CA GLN A 226 -14.32 -13.61 0.70
C GLN A 226 -14.83 -12.75 -0.47
N ILE A 227 -15.82 -11.88 -0.20
CA ILE A 227 -16.46 -11.02 -1.21
C ILE A 227 -16.18 -9.53 -1.04
N ARG A 228 -15.69 -9.10 0.14
CA ARG A 228 -15.35 -7.72 0.50
C ARG A 228 -13.93 -7.64 1.06
N GLY A 229 -13.33 -6.46 1.08
CA GLY A 229 -11.99 -6.22 1.60
C GLY A 229 -11.92 -5.97 3.10
N GLU A 230 -10.74 -6.15 3.69
CA GLU A 230 -10.40 -5.84 5.09
C GLU A 230 -9.28 -4.79 5.12
N PRO A 231 -9.38 -3.72 5.93
CA PRO A 231 -8.32 -2.73 6.06
C PRO A 231 -6.98 -3.34 6.42
N TRP A 232 -5.92 -2.83 5.81
CA TRP A 232 -4.58 -3.38 6.02
C TRP A 232 -4.10 -3.26 7.46
N LEU A 233 -4.50 -2.16 8.11
CA LEU A 233 -4.18 -1.89 9.50
C LEU A 233 -4.97 -2.73 10.51
N ALA A 234 -5.95 -3.53 10.09
CA ALA A 234 -6.87 -4.24 10.99
C ALA A 234 -6.18 -4.95 12.17
N ARG A 235 -5.01 -5.54 11.91
CA ARG A 235 -4.21 -6.25 12.94
C ARG A 235 -3.35 -5.35 13.81
N ALA A 236 -3.17 -4.09 13.42
CA ALA A 236 -2.34 -3.12 14.12
C ALA A 236 -3.15 -2.03 14.84
N LEU A 237 -4.46 -1.89 14.54
CA LEU A 237 -5.32 -0.77 14.98
C LEU A 237 -5.28 -0.56 16.50
N VAL A 238 -5.55 -1.61 17.28
CA VAL A 238 -5.58 -1.49 18.75
C VAL A 238 -4.20 -1.10 19.26
N LYS A 239 -3.16 -1.77 18.78
CA LYS A 239 -1.79 -1.50 19.22
C LYS A 239 -1.34 -0.08 18.87
N LEU A 240 -1.63 0.42 17.68
CA LEU A 240 -1.31 1.79 17.28
C LEU A 240 -2.04 2.82 18.15
N ASN A 241 -3.31 2.59 18.45
CA ASN A 241 -4.08 3.48 19.30
C ASN A 241 -3.56 3.51 20.74
N GLU A 242 -3.21 2.35 21.30
CA GLU A 242 -2.61 2.25 22.63
C GLU A 242 -1.22 2.91 22.71
N LEU A 243 -0.42 2.77 21.66
CA LEU A 243 0.89 3.42 21.58
C LEU A 243 0.78 4.94 21.50
N ASP A 244 -0.19 5.45 20.76
CA ASP A 244 -0.48 6.89 20.66
C ASP A 244 -0.82 7.47 22.04
N GLN A 245 -1.74 6.82 22.77
CA GLN A 245 -2.11 7.20 24.14
C GLN A 245 -0.95 7.09 25.13
N TYR A 246 -0.13 6.06 24.98
CA TYR A 246 1.05 5.87 25.85
C TYR A 246 2.09 6.97 25.60
N ASP A 247 2.34 7.34 24.36
CA ASP A 247 3.28 8.40 23.98
C ASP A 247 2.80 9.76 24.50
N ASP A 248 1.51 10.07 24.38
CA ASP A 248 0.89 11.26 24.95
C ASP A 248 1.02 11.30 26.47
N ALA A 249 0.74 10.19 27.16
CA ALA A 249 0.87 10.10 28.61
C ALA A 249 2.31 10.32 29.07
N GLU A 250 3.28 9.74 28.36
CA GLU A 250 4.70 9.92 28.64
C GLU A 250 5.16 11.36 28.40
N LEU A 251 4.67 12.00 27.35
CA LEU A 251 4.94 13.42 27.09
C LEU A 251 4.38 14.32 28.20
N VAL A 252 3.14 14.06 28.65
CA VAL A 252 2.52 14.78 29.77
C VAL A 252 3.33 14.56 31.05
N ARG A 253 3.74 13.32 31.32
CA ARG A 253 4.59 13.00 32.47
C ARG A 253 5.89 13.80 32.44
N LYS A 254 6.60 13.83 31.32
CA LYS A 254 7.85 14.59 31.19
C LYS A 254 7.64 16.09 31.30
N LYS A 255 6.56 16.62 30.74
CA LYS A 255 6.19 18.04 30.91
C LYS A 255 5.93 18.37 32.38
N THR A 256 5.18 17.51 33.07
CA THR A 256 4.90 17.71 34.52
C THR A 256 6.17 17.60 35.36
N ALA A 257 7.07 16.65 35.04
CA ALA A 257 8.36 16.51 35.71
C ALA A 257 9.28 17.73 35.48
N ALA A 258 9.18 18.36 34.31
CA ALA A 258 9.94 19.59 33.99
C ALA A 258 9.37 20.82 34.69
N MET A 259 8.11 20.80 35.11
CA MET A 259 7.52 21.82 35.97
C MET A 259 7.78 21.42 37.44
N PHE A 260 8.89 21.90 37.99
CA PHE A 260 9.23 21.65 39.41
C PHE A 260 8.11 22.14 40.33
N ALA A 261 7.38 21.20 40.95
CA ALA A 261 6.47 21.51 42.02
C ALA A 261 7.15 21.13 43.34
N GLY A 262 7.49 22.11 44.17
CA GLY A 262 7.95 21.91 45.52
C GLY A 262 6.77 22.03 46.50
N PHE A 263 6.65 21.09 47.41
CA PHE A 263 5.68 21.16 48.51
C PHE A 263 6.42 21.50 49.79
N ILE A 264 6.09 22.65 50.43
CA ILE A 264 6.64 23.02 51.73
C ILE A 264 5.79 22.30 52.79
N THR A 265 6.42 21.40 53.54
CA THR A 265 5.77 20.68 54.65
C THR A 265 6.22 21.28 55.99
N ARG A 266 5.27 21.49 56.91
CA ARG A 266 5.54 21.97 58.27
C ARG A 266 5.30 20.90 59.32
N LEU A 267 6.16 20.87 60.33
CA LEU A 267 6.03 19.96 61.44
C LEU A 267 5.01 20.46 62.49
N SER A 268 4.67 21.75 62.51
CA SER A 268 3.70 22.34 63.45
C SER A 268 2.66 23.15 62.74
N PRO A 269 1.35 22.86 62.90
CA PRO A 269 0.27 23.52 62.16
C PRO A 269 -0.06 24.94 62.65
N GLU A 270 0.50 25.41 63.74
CA GLU A 270 0.06 26.64 64.45
C GLU A 270 0.82 27.92 64.06
N ASP A 271 1.90 27.79 63.27
CA ASP A 271 2.66 28.97 62.82
C ASP A 271 2.15 29.55 61.50
N SER A 272 2.14 30.89 61.44
CA SER A 272 1.70 31.66 60.25
C SER A 272 2.47 31.26 59.01
N LEU A 273 1.77 31.15 57.87
CA LEU A 273 2.36 30.89 56.53
C LEU A 273 3.37 31.96 56.18
N LEU A 274 4.53 31.59 55.67
CA LEU A 274 5.54 32.45 55.08
C LEU A 274 4.91 33.39 54.04
N GLY A 275 5.01 34.67 54.33
CA GLY A 275 4.61 35.74 53.41
C GLY A 275 3.13 35.72 53.07
N GLU A 276 2.52 36.86 52.94
CA GLU A 276 1.16 37.02 52.44
C GLU A 276 1.08 36.59 50.97
N GLY A 277 1.21 35.28 50.70
CA GLY A 277 1.01 34.67 49.39
C GLY A 277 -0.47 34.75 49.00
N ILE A 278 -0.75 34.99 47.74
CA ILE A 278 -2.09 34.96 47.18
C ILE A 278 -2.65 33.54 47.39
N ALA A 279 -3.67 33.42 48.25
CA ALA A 279 -4.37 32.15 48.43
C ALA A 279 -5.31 31.94 47.20
N ASN A 280 -5.39 30.68 46.73
CA ASN A 280 -6.39 30.31 45.75
C ASN A 280 -7.80 30.29 46.38
N ASP A 281 -8.86 30.14 45.55
CA ASP A 281 -10.27 30.10 46.00
C ASP A 281 -10.57 28.99 47.03
N ALA A 282 -9.65 28.04 47.26
CA ALA A 282 -9.71 26.98 48.26
C ALA A 282 -8.91 27.32 49.52
N GLY A 283 -8.36 28.53 49.64
CA GLY A 283 -7.61 28.98 50.85
C GLY A 283 -6.17 28.39 50.96
N ILE A 284 -5.64 27.83 49.91
CA ILE A 284 -4.25 27.30 49.86
C ILE A 284 -3.31 28.42 49.41
N ALA A 285 -2.31 28.74 50.23
CA ALA A 285 -1.28 29.71 49.88
C ALA A 285 -0.41 29.19 48.74
N LEU A 286 -0.29 30.01 47.66
CA LEU A 286 0.56 29.74 46.51
C LEU A 286 1.84 30.56 46.62
N ALA A 287 2.99 29.92 46.78
CA ALA A 287 4.29 30.55 46.64
C ALA A 287 4.80 30.35 45.22
N GLY A 288 5.02 31.42 44.46
CA GLY A 288 5.63 31.36 43.15
C GLY A 288 7.11 31.02 43.26
N MET A 289 7.53 29.92 42.62
CA MET A 289 8.94 29.55 42.54
C MET A 289 9.45 29.92 41.15
N GLU A 290 10.27 30.96 41.05
CA GLU A 290 10.94 31.30 39.79
C GLU A 290 12.19 30.41 39.61
N PRO A 291 12.47 29.94 38.39
CA PRO A 291 13.65 29.12 38.12
C PRO A 291 14.94 29.85 38.52
N GLY A 292 15.74 29.21 39.38
CA GLY A 292 17.02 29.76 39.83
C GLY A 292 16.95 30.62 41.10
N THR A 293 15.78 30.76 41.76
CA THR A 293 15.65 31.43 43.05
C THR A 293 15.81 30.43 44.19
N MET A 294 16.63 30.79 45.19
CA MET A 294 16.72 30.09 46.49
C MET A 294 15.77 30.75 47.45
N GLN A 295 14.76 30.02 47.91
CA GLN A 295 13.85 30.47 48.93
C GLN A 295 14.40 30.04 50.30
N ILE A 296 14.51 30.98 51.26
CA ILE A 296 14.93 30.67 52.62
C ILE A 296 13.72 30.13 53.38
N LEU A 297 13.84 28.91 53.92
CA LEU A 297 12.80 28.24 54.68
C LEU A 297 12.90 28.63 56.16
N GLU A 298 11.75 28.68 56.85
CA GLU A 298 11.72 28.87 58.29
C GLU A 298 12.07 27.57 59.04
N PRO A 299 12.50 27.68 60.32
CA PRO A 299 12.79 26.51 61.14
C PRO A 299 11.57 25.60 61.24
N GLY A 300 11.71 24.33 60.81
CA GLY A 300 10.63 23.34 60.82
C GLY A 300 9.96 23.14 59.45
N GLU A 301 10.36 23.89 58.43
CA GLU A 301 9.90 23.69 57.05
C GLU A 301 10.89 22.78 56.32
N ASP A 302 10.31 21.92 55.48
CA ASP A 302 11.05 21.05 54.54
C ASP A 302 10.40 21.13 53.16
N VAL A 303 11.21 21.15 52.11
CA VAL A 303 10.69 21.17 50.72
C VAL A 303 10.81 19.78 50.14
N LYS A 304 9.67 19.18 49.86
CA LYS A 304 9.57 17.95 49.07
C LYS A 304 9.29 18.28 47.60
N PHE A 305 10.26 18.06 46.78
CA PHE A 305 10.03 18.11 45.32
C PHE A 305 9.20 16.90 44.88
N SER A 306 8.26 17.13 43.98
CA SER A 306 7.62 16.00 43.31
C SER A 306 8.67 15.28 42.45
N ASP A 307 8.96 14.04 42.79
CA ASP A 307 9.83 13.16 41.99
C ASP A 307 8.93 12.16 41.27
N PRO A 308 8.46 12.50 40.02
CA PRO A 308 7.66 11.58 39.27
C PRO A 308 8.52 10.36 38.95
N ALA A 309 8.04 9.17 39.28
CA ALA A 309 8.75 7.93 39.03
C ALA A 309 9.21 7.87 37.55
N ASP A 310 10.53 7.83 37.35
CA ASP A 310 11.08 7.63 36.01
C ASP A 310 10.82 6.18 35.60
N VAL A 311 10.22 5.98 34.44
CA VAL A 311 10.02 4.63 33.88
C VAL A 311 11.35 3.99 33.47
N GLY A 312 12.48 4.69 33.72
CA GLY A 312 13.83 4.22 33.42
C GLY A 312 14.13 4.25 31.92
N GLY A 313 15.39 4.09 31.54
CA GLY A 313 15.89 4.20 30.14
C GLY A 313 15.35 3.18 29.13
N SER A 314 14.31 2.43 29.47
CA SER A 314 13.72 1.39 28.61
C SER A 314 12.63 1.88 27.64
N TYR A 315 12.24 3.16 27.68
CA TYR A 315 11.19 3.73 26.83
C TYR A 315 11.47 3.51 25.33
N ALA A 316 12.65 3.87 24.88
CA ALA A 316 13.03 3.72 23.46
C ALA A 316 13.07 2.25 23.02
N GLU A 317 13.56 1.34 23.87
CA GLU A 317 13.58 -0.09 23.58
C GLU A 317 12.18 -0.69 23.54
N PHE A 318 11.30 -0.27 24.46
CA PHE A 318 9.91 -0.68 24.47
C PHE A 318 9.20 -0.23 23.19
N LEU A 319 9.26 1.04 22.83
CA LEU A 319 8.66 1.56 21.58
C LEU A 319 9.21 0.84 20.35
N ARG A 320 10.53 0.60 20.30
CA ARG A 320 11.16 -0.14 19.20
C ARG A 320 10.58 -1.55 19.05
N ALA A 321 10.38 -2.26 20.15
CA ALA A 321 9.77 -3.59 20.13
C ALA A 321 8.31 -3.54 19.65
N GLN A 322 7.55 -2.54 20.08
CA GLN A 322 6.15 -2.37 19.66
C GLN A 322 6.03 -1.99 18.19
N PHE A 323 6.85 -1.06 17.70
CA PHE A 323 6.83 -0.67 16.28
C PHE A 323 7.30 -1.79 15.35
N ARG A 324 8.21 -2.67 15.79
CA ARG A 324 8.53 -3.90 15.04
C ARG A 324 7.30 -4.81 14.89
N ALA A 325 6.48 -4.94 15.92
CA ALA A 325 5.25 -5.72 15.82
C ALA A 325 4.20 -5.04 14.92
N VAL A 326 4.10 -3.72 14.94
CA VAL A 326 3.24 -2.95 14.04
C VAL A 326 3.73 -3.10 12.58
N ALA A 327 5.01 -2.91 12.33
CA ALA A 327 5.62 -3.07 11.01
C ALA A 327 5.37 -4.47 10.44
N ALA A 328 5.53 -5.52 11.27
CA ALA A 328 5.21 -6.90 10.88
C ALA A 328 3.72 -7.10 10.54
N ALA A 329 2.80 -6.47 11.28
CA ALA A 329 1.35 -6.55 11.03
C ALA A 329 0.96 -5.87 9.70
N ILE A 330 1.55 -4.71 9.39
CA ILE A 330 1.36 -3.98 8.14
C ILE A 330 2.10 -4.69 6.99
N GLY A 331 3.28 -5.22 7.27
CA GLY A 331 4.15 -5.92 6.33
C GLY A 331 5.16 -5.05 5.63
N VAL A 332 5.59 -4.00 6.33
CA VAL A 332 6.73 -3.17 6.00
C VAL A 332 7.89 -3.48 6.94
N THR A 333 9.09 -2.99 6.68
CA THR A 333 10.19 -3.10 7.65
C THR A 333 10.05 -2.04 8.75
N TYR A 334 10.71 -2.26 9.89
CA TYR A 334 10.75 -1.29 11.00
C TYR A 334 11.31 0.05 10.50
N GLU A 335 12.34 0.01 9.70
CA GLU A 335 13.04 1.18 9.15
C GLU A 335 12.13 1.96 8.19
N GLN A 336 11.33 1.26 7.37
CA GLN A 336 10.34 1.91 6.50
C GLN A 336 9.20 2.56 7.28
N LEU A 337 8.81 1.96 8.42
CA LEU A 337 7.77 2.50 9.27
C LEU A 337 8.24 3.74 10.04
N THR A 338 9.46 3.71 10.57
CA THR A 338 9.94 4.70 11.55
C THR A 338 10.95 5.69 10.97
N GLY A 339 11.61 5.35 9.86
CA GLY A 339 12.76 6.10 9.35
C GLY A 339 14.02 5.95 10.21
N ASP A 340 14.00 5.13 11.26
CA ASP A 340 15.15 4.94 12.17
C ASP A 340 16.16 3.98 11.57
N LEU A 341 17.29 4.50 11.11
CA LEU A 341 18.41 3.73 10.57
C LEU A 341 19.55 3.54 11.57
N SER A 342 19.42 3.98 12.83
CA SER A 342 20.49 4.01 13.82
C SER A 342 21.04 2.63 14.22
N GLY A 343 20.22 1.59 14.14
CA GLY A 343 20.59 0.22 14.53
C GLY A 343 20.84 -0.74 13.37
N VAL A 344 21.00 -0.23 12.13
CA VAL A 344 20.99 -1.05 10.93
C VAL A 344 22.40 -1.19 10.35
N ASN A 345 22.79 -2.41 10.01
CA ASN A 345 23.94 -2.67 9.14
C ASN A 345 23.48 -3.03 7.72
N TYR A 346 24.38 -2.89 6.76
CA TYR A 346 24.10 -3.16 5.35
C TYR A 346 23.48 -4.54 5.09
N SER A 347 23.95 -5.58 5.74
CA SER A 347 23.47 -6.95 5.52
C SER A 347 22.06 -7.16 6.04
N SER A 348 21.72 -6.58 7.21
CA SER A 348 20.40 -6.71 7.82
C SER A 348 19.33 -5.94 7.04
N ILE A 349 19.63 -4.70 6.61
CA ILE A 349 18.68 -3.91 5.80
C ILE A 349 18.43 -4.58 4.46
N ARG A 350 19.48 -5.11 3.81
CA ARG A 350 19.34 -5.83 2.56
C ARG A 350 18.42 -7.05 2.69
N ALA A 351 18.61 -7.86 3.73
CA ALA A 351 17.76 -9.02 3.96
C ALA A 351 16.29 -8.63 4.19
N GLY A 352 16.03 -7.60 5.01
CA GLY A 352 14.68 -7.07 5.23
C GLY A 352 14.03 -6.54 3.96
N MET A 353 14.78 -5.77 3.16
CA MET A 353 14.29 -5.23 1.88
C MET A 353 13.99 -6.32 0.85
N LEU A 354 14.77 -7.40 0.77
CA LEU A 354 14.49 -8.51 -0.13
C LEU A 354 13.17 -9.22 0.19
N GLU A 355 12.88 -9.44 1.49
CA GLU A 355 11.61 -10.05 1.89
C GLU A 355 10.42 -9.11 1.64
N PHE A 356 10.59 -7.82 1.92
CA PHE A 356 9.60 -6.80 1.59
C PHE A 356 9.31 -6.75 0.08
N ARG A 357 10.35 -6.76 -0.77
CA ARG A 357 10.23 -6.78 -2.25
C ARG A 357 9.41 -7.98 -2.72
N ARG A 358 9.75 -9.20 -2.30
CA ARG A 358 9.00 -10.41 -2.66
C ARG A 358 7.53 -10.33 -2.31
N ARG A 359 7.22 -9.81 -1.12
CA ARG A 359 5.84 -9.61 -0.68
C ARG A 359 5.12 -8.59 -1.53
N THR A 360 5.76 -7.47 -1.83
CA THR A 360 5.21 -6.40 -2.67
C THR A 360 4.96 -6.89 -4.09
N GLU A 361 5.91 -7.59 -4.70
CA GLU A 361 5.79 -8.19 -6.03
C GLU A 361 4.62 -9.18 -6.12
N ALA A 362 4.43 -10.01 -5.10
CA ALA A 362 3.30 -10.93 -5.04
C ALA A 362 1.94 -10.16 -5.04
N ILE A 363 1.86 -9.03 -4.34
CA ILE A 363 0.66 -8.20 -4.28
C ILE A 363 0.49 -7.41 -5.59
N GLN A 364 1.57 -6.85 -6.14
CA GLN A 364 1.53 -6.22 -7.46
C GLN A 364 0.93 -7.17 -8.50
N HIS A 365 1.42 -8.40 -8.58
CA HIS A 365 0.94 -9.38 -9.55
C HIS A 365 -0.50 -9.85 -9.27
N ALA A 366 -0.78 -10.29 -8.05
CA ALA A 366 -2.04 -10.95 -7.73
C ALA A 366 -3.21 -9.97 -7.53
N VAL A 367 -2.93 -8.73 -7.10
CA VAL A 367 -3.97 -7.73 -6.80
C VAL A 367 -3.94 -6.61 -7.81
N LEU A 368 -2.85 -5.81 -7.87
CA LEU A 368 -2.83 -4.59 -8.68
C LEU A 368 -2.89 -4.90 -10.18
N VAL A 369 -2.05 -5.79 -10.67
CA VAL A 369 -2.06 -6.17 -12.10
C VAL A 369 -3.32 -6.94 -12.45
N HIS A 370 -3.69 -7.95 -11.64
CA HIS A 370 -4.80 -8.84 -11.98
C HIS A 370 -6.17 -8.17 -11.86
N GLN A 371 -6.39 -7.42 -10.76
CA GLN A 371 -7.70 -6.84 -10.47
C GLN A 371 -7.89 -5.42 -11.02
N LEU A 372 -6.81 -4.64 -11.21
CA LEU A 372 -6.90 -3.24 -11.65
C LEU A 372 -6.31 -3.05 -13.06
N CYS A 373 -5.00 -3.23 -13.24
CA CYS A 373 -4.34 -2.80 -14.47
C CYS A 373 -4.84 -3.57 -15.69
N ARG A 374 -4.94 -4.90 -15.61
CA ARG A 374 -5.40 -5.75 -16.72
C ARG A 374 -6.86 -5.49 -17.13
N PRO A 375 -7.83 -5.38 -16.20
CA PRO A 375 -9.21 -5.02 -16.55
C PRO A 375 -9.31 -3.64 -17.21
N VAL A 376 -8.56 -2.64 -16.72
CA VAL A 376 -8.53 -1.30 -17.33
C VAL A 376 -7.96 -1.36 -18.75
N TRP A 377 -6.82 -2.02 -18.95
CA TRP A 377 -6.21 -2.21 -20.26
C TRP A 377 -7.16 -2.85 -21.27
N ASN A 378 -7.82 -3.93 -20.85
CA ASN A 378 -8.77 -4.64 -21.70
C ASN A 378 -9.96 -3.76 -22.07
N ALA A 379 -10.55 -3.05 -21.10
CA ALA A 379 -11.69 -2.16 -21.35
C ALA A 379 -11.28 -0.96 -22.21
N TRP A 380 -10.10 -0.39 -21.96
CA TRP A 380 -9.55 0.70 -22.75
C TRP A 380 -9.32 0.31 -24.22
N LEU A 381 -8.70 -0.86 -24.45
CA LEU A 381 -8.44 -1.32 -25.81
C LEU A 381 -9.73 -1.65 -26.55
N ASP A 382 -10.73 -2.25 -25.88
CA ASP A 382 -12.05 -2.48 -26.44
C ASP A 382 -12.71 -1.14 -26.87
N GLN A 383 -12.60 -0.10 -26.04
CA GLN A 383 -13.12 1.24 -26.36
C GLN A 383 -12.33 1.94 -27.45
N ALA A 384 -11.01 1.82 -27.48
CA ALA A 384 -10.16 2.38 -28.53
C ALA A 384 -10.50 1.82 -29.91
N VAL A 385 -10.73 0.51 -30.00
CA VAL A 385 -11.16 -0.14 -31.27
C VAL A 385 -12.61 0.23 -31.61
N LEU A 386 -13.51 0.27 -30.65
CA LEU A 386 -14.91 0.66 -30.85
C LEU A 386 -15.04 2.10 -31.37
N ALA A 387 -14.26 3.01 -30.80
CA ALA A 387 -14.18 4.42 -31.19
C ALA A 387 -13.40 4.66 -32.50
N ARG A 388 -12.79 3.62 -33.06
CA ARG A 388 -11.89 3.70 -34.23
C ARG A 388 -10.62 4.54 -33.99
N ALA A 389 -10.22 4.74 -32.75
CA ALA A 389 -8.92 5.32 -32.44
C ALA A 389 -7.77 4.37 -32.82
N LEU A 390 -8.03 3.05 -32.79
CA LEU A 390 -7.17 2.02 -33.34
C LEU A 390 -7.94 1.20 -34.40
N THR A 391 -7.33 1.00 -35.55
CA THR A 391 -7.91 0.15 -36.62
C THR A 391 -7.24 -1.21 -36.56
N VAL A 392 -7.97 -2.22 -36.11
CA VAL A 392 -7.46 -3.58 -35.91
C VAL A 392 -8.31 -4.60 -36.64
N PRO A 393 -7.86 -5.09 -37.84
CA PRO A 393 -8.62 -6.07 -38.59
C PRO A 393 -8.84 -7.38 -37.82
N GLY A 394 -10.11 -7.78 -37.70
CA GLY A 394 -10.46 -9.03 -37.03
C GLY A 394 -10.25 -9.05 -35.50
N TYR A 395 -10.25 -7.89 -34.85
CA TYR A 395 -10.05 -7.72 -33.39
C TYR A 395 -10.90 -8.68 -32.57
N ALA A 396 -12.20 -8.75 -32.81
CA ALA A 396 -13.13 -9.58 -32.04
C ALA A 396 -12.73 -11.09 -32.01
N ARG A 397 -12.11 -11.59 -33.09
CA ARG A 397 -11.66 -12.99 -33.20
C ARG A 397 -10.28 -13.21 -32.54
N ARG A 398 -9.43 -12.18 -32.53
CA ARG A 398 -8.04 -12.22 -32.05
C ARG A 398 -7.82 -11.32 -30.84
N ARG A 399 -8.87 -10.99 -30.09
CA ARG A 399 -8.83 -10.07 -28.96
C ARG A 399 -7.72 -10.45 -27.96
N THR A 400 -7.58 -11.73 -27.63
CA THR A 400 -6.56 -12.22 -26.69
C THR A 400 -5.12 -11.94 -27.16
N GLU A 401 -4.87 -11.96 -28.47
CA GLU A 401 -3.56 -11.64 -29.04
C GLU A 401 -3.23 -10.14 -28.89
N TYR A 402 -4.19 -9.27 -29.15
CA TYR A 402 -4.00 -7.82 -29.07
C TYR A 402 -4.03 -7.28 -27.64
N THR A 403 -4.75 -7.95 -26.73
CA THR A 403 -4.76 -7.59 -25.31
C THR A 403 -3.58 -8.16 -24.51
N ALA A 404 -2.74 -8.98 -25.13
CA ALA A 404 -1.56 -9.52 -24.50
C ALA A 404 -0.61 -8.38 -24.06
N CYS A 405 -0.25 -8.36 -22.78
CA CYS A 405 0.47 -7.25 -22.19
C CYS A 405 1.42 -7.74 -21.11
N LYS A 406 2.64 -7.24 -21.12
CA LYS A 406 3.60 -7.35 -20.03
C LYS A 406 3.42 -6.14 -19.12
N TRP A 407 3.46 -6.35 -17.81
CA TRP A 407 3.32 -5.29 -16.82
C TRP A 407 4.67 -4.99 -16.21
N ILE A 408 5.05 -3.71 -16.23
CA ILE A 408 6.34 -3.22 -15.77
C ILE A 408 6.07 -2.30 -14.56
N PRO A 409 6.23 -2.80 -13.32
CA PRO A 409 6.20 -1.95 -12.13
C PRO A 409 7.46 -1.08 -12.07
N GLN A 410 7.45 -0.10 -11.17
CA GLN A 410 8.65 0.67 -10.87
C GLN A 410 9.80 -0.26 -10.46
N GLY A 411 10.98 -0.03 -11.05
CA GLY A 411 12.18 -0.79 -10.72
C GLY A 411 12.65 -0.54 -9.29
N TRP A 412 13.22 -1.58 -8.69
CA TRP A 412 13.83 -1.47 -7.39
C TRP A 412 15.22 -0.86 -7.50
N GLN A 413 15.48 0.17 -6.70
CA GLN A 413 16.84 0.70 -6.60
C GLN A 413 17.77 -0.30 -5.94
N TRP A 414 19.00 -0.33 -6.38
CA TRP A 414 20.02 -1.22 -5.87
C TRP A 414 20.56 -0.75 -4.52
N VAL A 415 20.82 -1.70 -3.65
CA VAL A 415 21.50 -1.45 -2.38
C VAL A 415 23.02 -1.38 -2.60
N ASP A 416 23.55 -2.16 -3.55
CA ASP A 416 24.95 -2.13 -3.99
C ASP A 416 25.00 -2.12 -5.53
N PRO A 417 24.98 -0.92 -6.14
CA PRO A 417 24.86 -0.79 -7.59
C PRO A 417 25.97 -1.54 -8.36
N GLU A 418 27.20 -1.51 -7.86
CA GLU A 418 28.34 -2.12 -8.56
C GLU A 418 28.23 -3.65 -8.62
N LYS A 419 27.96 -4.29 -7.48
CA LYS A 419 27.84 -5.75 -7.41
C LYS A 419 26.60 -6.26 -8.13
N GLU A 420 25.48 -5.58 -7.99
CA GLU A 420 24.22 -5.97 -8.63
C GLU A 420 24.31 -5.80 -10.15
N PHE A 421 24.95 -4.72 -10.65
CA PHE A 421 25.20 -4.54 -12.08
C PHE A 421 26.13 -5.62 -12.65
N LYS A 422 27.22 -5.95 -11.96
CA LYS A 422 28.12 -7.03 -12.37
C LYS A 422 27.39 -8.37 -12.40
N ALA A 423 26.58 -8.68 -11.41
CA ALA A 423 25.80 -9.92 -11.37
C ALA A 423 24.79 -9.99 -12.53
N MET A 424 24.10 -8.89 -12.84
CA MET A 424 23.15 -8.81 -13.95
C MET A 424 23.85 -8.97 -15.31
N LEU A 425 25.00 -8.31 -15.51
CA LEU A 425 25.80 -8.46 -16.71
C LEU A 425 26.26 -9.92 -16.91
N LEU A 426 26.67 -10.58 -15.84
CA LEU A 426 27.05 -12.01 -15.87
C LEU A 426 25.86 -12.90 -16.18
N ALA A 427 24.67 -12.62 -15.62
CA ALA A 427 23.44 -13.36 -15.90
C ALA A 427 23.02 -13.25 -17.37
N ILE A 428 23.12 -12.05 -17.97
CA ILE A 428 22.86 -11.85 -19.40
C ILE A 428 23.85 -12.63 -20.25
N ARG A 429 25.16 -12.55 -19.94
CA ARG A 429 26.22 -13.28 -20.67
C ARG A 429 26.12 -14.80 -20.55
N ALA A 430 25.62 -15.28 -19.41
CA ALA A 430 25.36 -16.71 -19.17
C ALA A 430 24.07 -17.22 -19.80
N GLY A 431 23.25 -16.34 -20.41
CA GLY A 431 21.95 -16.70 -20.98
C GLY A 431 20.86 -16.99 -19.94
N LEU A 432 21.06 -16.60 -18.69
CA LEU A 432 20.10 -16.77 -17.60
C LEU A 432 19.03 -15.65 -17.58
N MET A 433 19.32 -14.53 -18.23
CA MET A 433 18.46 -13.35 -18.29
C MET A 433 18.59 -12.69 -19.65
N SER A 434 17.50 -12.22 -20.24
CA SER A 434 17.53 -11.41 -21.45
C SER A 434 17.86 -9.95 -21.15
N ARG A 435 18.39 -9.19 -22.13
CA ARG A 435 18.59 -7.74 -22.00
C ARG A 435 17.27 -7.00 -21.75
N SER A 436 16.21 -7.43 -22.43
CA SER A 436 14.88 -6.85 -22.25
C SER A 436 14.31 -7.10 -20.84
N GLU A 437 14.62 -8.24 -20.23
CA GLU A 437 14.23 -8.52 -18.85
C GLU A 437 15.01 -7.66 -17.87
N ALA A 438 16.32 -7.49 -18.09
CA ALA A 438 17.16 -6.60 -17.29
C ALA A 438 16.66 -5.15 -17.33
N ILE A 439 16.36 -4.62 -18.51
CA ILE A 439 15.79 -3.27 -18.67
C ILE A 439 14.44 -3.14 -17.92
N SER A 440 13.58 -4.14 -18.06
CA SER A 440 12.28 -4.15 -17.39
C SER A 440 12.39 -4.23 -15.86
N ALA A 441 13.43 -4.84 -15.33
CA ALA A 441 13.71 -4.86 -13.89
C ALA A 441 14.00 -3.46 -13.31
N PHE A 442 14.39 -2.50 -14.17
CA PHE A 442 14.53 -1.08 -13.82
C PHE A 442 13.23 -0.28 -13.99
N GLY A 443 12.15 -0.89 -14.48
CA GLY A 443 10.88 -0.21 -14.72
C GLY A 443 10.79 0.49 -16.07
N TYR A 444 11.68 0.14 -17.03
CA TYR A 444 11.68 0.70 -18.38
C TYR A 444 11.16 -0.30 -19.41
N ASP A 445 10.58 0.22 -20.47
CA ASP A 445 10.25 -0.54 -21.69
C ASP A 445 11.51 -0.74 -22.53
N ALA A 446 11.84 -1.97 -22.88
CA ALA A 446 13.05 -2.28 -23.63
C ALA A 446 13.00 -1.72 -25.08
N GLU A 447 11.84 -1.67 -25.71
CA GLU A 447 11.69 -1.12 -27.05
C GLU A 447 11.84 0.42 -27.06
N ASP A 448 11.36 1.09 -26.00
CA ASP A 448 11.57 2.54 -25.83
C ASP A 448 13.05 2.86 -25.58
N VAL A 449 13.70 2.13 -24.68
CA VAL A 449 15.15 2.30 -24.40
C VAL A 449 15.97 2.04 -25.67
N ASP A 450 15.63 1.05 -26.47
CA ASP A 450 16.35 0.77 -27.74
C ASP A 450 16.16 1.86 -28.78
N ARG A 451 14.97 2.47 -28.84
CA ARG A 451 14.72 3.63 -29.73
C ARG A 451 15.48 4.87 -29.26
N GLU A 452 15.54 5.13 -27.95
CA GLU A 452 16.33 6.22 -27.37
C GLU A 452 17.81 6.06 -27.66
N ILE A 453 18.38 4.85 -27.43
CA ILE A 453 19.77 4.55 -27.72
C ILE A 453 20.07 4.72 -29.22
N ALA A 454 19.17 4.29 -30.11
CA ALA A 454 19.35 4.45 -31.54
C ALA A 454 19.36 5.94 -31.95
N ALA A 455 18.44 6.74 -31.39
CA ALA A 455 18.38 8.19 -31.62
C ALA A 455 19.61 8.90 -31.08
N ASP A 456 20.10 8.53 -29.90
CA ASP A 456 21.33 9.08 -29.30
C ASP A 456 22.57 8.73 -30.14
N ASN A 457 22.67 7.51 -30.61
CA ASN A 457 23.74 7.07 -31.50
C ASN A 457 23.73 7.84 -32.82
N GLN A 458 22.56 8.04 -33.43
CA GLN A 458 22.43 8.83 -34.66
C GLN A 458 22.89 10.29 -34.42
N ARG A 459 22.45 10.92 -33.33
CA ARG A 459 22.84 12.30 -32.97
C ARG A 459 24.36 12.38 -32.71
N ALA A 460 24.95 11.39 -32.04
CA ALA A 460 26.38 11.34 -31.81
C ALA A 460 27.15 11.22 -33.13
N ASP A 461 26.68 10.39 -34.06
CA ASP A 461 27.27 10.24 -35.39
C ASP A 461 27.20 11.53 -36.21
N GLU A 462 26.05 12.23 -36.20
CA GLU A 462 25.84 13.51 -36.87
C GLU A 462 26.76 14.63 -36.32
N LEU A 463 27.00 14.65 -35.01
CA LEU A 463 27.85 15.64 -34.33
C LEU A 463 29.34 15.23 -34.27
N GLY A 464 29.70 14.05 -34.77
CA GLY A 464 31.08 13.53 -34.71
C GLY A 464 31.55 13.23 -33.29
N LEU A 465 30.64 12.92 -32.37
CA LEU A 465 30.96 12.60 -30.98
C LEU A 465 31.29 11.10 -30.85
N ILE A 466 32.26 10.80 -30.00
CA ILE A 466 32.64 9.42 -29.67
C ILE A 466 32.56 9.29 -28.15
N PHE A 467 31.69 8.39 -27.68
CA PHE A 467 31.55 8.06 -26.27
C PHE A 467 32.21 6.74 -25.98
N ASP A 468 32.85 6.61 -24.82
CA ASP A 468 33.44 5.37 -24.32
C ASP A 468 32.40 4.27 -24.05
N SER A 469 31.14 4.67 -23.90
CA SER A 469 29.99 3.78 -23.75
C SER A 469 29.45 3.21 -25.06
N ASP A 470 29.94 3.67 -26.25
CA ASP A 470 29.52 3.13 -27.53
C ASP A 470 30.33 1.89 -27.96
N PRO A 471 29.76 0.67 -27.81
CA PRO A 471 30.47 -0.57 -28.12
C PRO A 471 30.76 -0.76 -29.61
N ARG A 472 30.26 0.09 -30.50
CA ARG A 472 30.54 0.05 -31.95
C ARG A 472 31.89 0.69 -32.25
N ARG A 473 32.36 1.60 -31.36
CA ARG A 473 33.57 2.42 -31.57
C ARG A 473 34.66 2.22 -30.52
N THR A 474 34.28 1.70 -29.35
CA THR A 474 35.22 1.54 -28.22
C THR A 474 35.26 0.09 -27.75
N SER A 475 36.48 -0.36 -27.36
CA SER A 475 36.64 -1.65 -26.70
C SER A 475 36.28 -1.57 -25.22
N LYS A 476 36.16 -2.71 -24.54
CA LYS A 476 35.83 -2.84 -23.12
C LYS A 476 36.70 -1.98 -22.18
N ASP A 477 37.91 -1.64 -22.60
CA ASP A 477 38.89 -0.87 -21.80
C ASP A 477 39.04 0.59 -22.29
N GLY A 478 38.06 1.08 -23.09
CA GLY A 478 38.04 2.46 -23.60
C GLY A 478 39.00 2.72 -24.78
N GLY A 479 39.67 1.70 -25.26
CA GLY A 479 40.49 1.79 -26.47
C GLY A 479 39.62 1.80 -27.74
N SER A 480 40.10 2.48 -28.82
CA SER A 480 39.41 2.51 -30.11
C SER A 480 39.22 1.08 -30.65
N ALA A 481 37.99 0.70 -30.97
CA ALA A 481 37.75 -0.54 -31.71
C ALA A 481 38.13 -0.28 -33.17
N GLU A 482 39.16 -0.90 -33.67
CA GLU A 482 39.49 -0.88 -35.10
C GLU A 482 38.26 -1.40 -35.88
N PRO A 483 37.85 -0.70 -36.96
CA PRO A 483 36.83 -1.24 -37.84
C PRO A 483 37.30 -2.57 -38.40
N ASN A 484 36.54 -3.64 -38.22
CA ASN A 484 36.79 -4.95 -38.77
C ASN A 484 37.05 -4.77 -40.26
N ALA A 485 38.31 -4.91 -40.67
CA ALA A 485 38.70 -4.91 -42.08
C ALA A 485 37.91 -6.01 -42.78
N GLN A 486 37.01 -5.63 -43.64
CA GLN A 486 36.28 -6.53 -44.52
C GLN A 486 37.29 -7.43 -45.19
N ALA A 487 37.07 -8.72 -45.10
CA ALA A 487 37.78 -9.72 -45.89
C ALA A 487 37.61 -9.34 -47.38
N THR A 488 38.62 -8.64 -47.90
CA THR A 488 38.76 -8.43 -49.35
C THR A 488 39.14 -9.76 -49.96
N ASP A 489 38.32 -10.21 -50.85
CA ASP A 489 38.49 -11.30 -51.78
C ASP A 489 39.97 -11.47 -52.23
N SER A 490 40.58 -12.54 -51.82
CA SER A 490 41.74 -13.09 -52.52
C SER A 490 41.26 -14.15 -53.54
N ASN A 491 40.67 -13.68 -54.60
CA ASN A 491 40.48 -14.50 -55.80
C ASN A 491 41.13 -13.77 -56.98
N GLN A 492 42.46 -13.91 -57.09
CA GLN A 492 43.12 -13.70 -58.37
C GLN A 492 44.33 -14.63 -58.52
N SER A 493 44.19 -15.46 -59.54
CA SER A 493 45.21 -15.97 -60.46
C SER A 493 46.12 -17.09 -60.02
N SER A 494 45.79 -18.24 -60.50
CA SER A 494 46.81 -19.15 -61.05
C SER A 494 46.56 -19.29 -62.56
N ALA A 495 47.46 -18.71 -63.31
CA ALA A 495 47.78 -19.15 -64.63
C ALA A 495 48.89 -20.17 -64.55
#